data_39750693636a30347bd3c55df594d60b
#
_entry.id   39750693636a30347bd3c55df594d60b
#
_cell.length_a   1.000
_cell.length_b   1.000
_cell.length_c   1.000
_cell.angle_alpha   90.00
_cell.angle_beta   90.00
_cell.angle_gamma   90.00
#
_symmetry.space_group_name_H-M   'P 1'
#
loop_
_entity.id
_entity.type
_entity.pdbx_description
1 polymer ?
#
loop_
_entity_poly.entity_id
_entity_poly.type
_entity_poly.pdbx_seq_one_letter_code
_entity_poly.pdbx_strand_id
1 'polypeptide(L)'
;MLKIKAPGETKFDALSLGEVMLRLDPGPGRIRNARSFDVWEGGGEYNVARGLRKCFGLRTAIVTKLAENDVGQLVEDLILQGGVSTEFLSWSNFDGVGRD
;
A
#
# COMPACT_ATOMS: atom_id res chain seq x y z
N MET A 1 -25.32 20.41 1.47
CA MET A 1 -24.53 20.49 0.23
C MET A 1 -23.08 20.10 0.49
N LEU A 2 -22.56 19.22 -0.31
CA LEU A 2 -21.17 18.79 -0.18
C LEU A 2 -20.23 19.91 -0.62
N LYS A 3 -19.33 20.29 0.27
CA LYS A 3 -18.36 21.36 -0.05
C LYS A 3 -17.02 20.71 -0.35
N ILE A 4 -16.54 20.91 -1.57
CA ILE A 4 -15.26 20.38 -2.01
C ILE A 4 -14.20 21.47 -1.84
N LYS A 5 -13.13 21.16 -1.11
CA LYS A 5 -12.02 22.08 -0.93
C LYS A 5 -11.18 22.18 -2.19
N ALA A 6 -10.62 23.35 -2.43
CA ALA A 6 -9.70 23.54 -3.54
C ALA A 6 -8.41 22.74 -3.32
N PRO A 7 -7.70 22.33 -4.40
CA PRO A 7 -6.48 21.52 -4.25
C PRO A 7 -5.43 22.11 -3.32
N GLY A 8 -5.31 23.42 -3.23
CA GLY A 8 -4.37 24.08 -2.33
C GLY A 8 -4.78 24.07 -0.85
N GLU A 9 -6.03 23.73 -0.55
CA GLU A 9 -6.58 23.76 0.81
C GLU A 9 -6.47 22.42 1.51
N THR A 10 -6.02 21.36 0.81
CA THR A 10 -5.92 20.03 1.36
C THR A 10 -4.49 19.52 1.22
N LYS A 11 -4.06 18.74 2.20
CA LYS A 11 -2.75 18.08 2.15
C LYS A 11 -2.72 16.96 1.14
N PHE A 12 -3.82 16.21 1.03
CA PHE A 12 -3.95 15.11 0.09
C PHE A 12 -5.21 15.27 -0.74
N ASP A 13 -5.13 14.82 -1.98
CA ASP A 13 -6.28 14.82 -2.89
C ASP A 13 -7.19 13.63 -2.65
N ALA A 14 -6.61 12.51 -2.20
CA ALA A 14 -7.35 11.30 -1.88
C ALA A 14 -6.69 10.53 -0.76
N LEU A 15 -7.51 9.95 0.10
CA LEU A 15 -7.10 9.01 1.14
C LEU A 15 -7.81 7.70 0.88
N SER A 16 -7.07 6.60 0.95
CA SER A 16 -7.67 5.26 0.87
C SER A 16 -7.55 4.57 2.21
N LEU A 17 -8.65 4.01 2.69
CA LEU A 17 -8.69 3.24 3.93
C LEU A 17 -8.88 1.78 3.57
N GLY A 18 -7.91 0.95 3.89
CA GLY A 18 -8.02 -0.45 3.55
C GLY A 18 -6.77 -1.23 3.86
N GLU A 19 -6.74 -2.45 3.39
CA GLU A 19 -5.65 -3.38 3.61
C GLU A 19 -4.65 -3.30 2.46
N VAL A 20 -3.37 -3.36 2.80
CA VAL A 20 -2.31 -3.50 1.80
C VAL A 20 -1.72 -4.90 1.95
N MET A 21 -1.74 -5.65 0.86
CA MET A 21 -1.29 -7.03 0.83
C MET A 21 0.08 -7.14 0.20
N LEU A 22 0.89 -8.08 0.70
CA LEU A 22 2.13 -8.45 0.05
C LEU A 22 1.86 -9.72 -0.77
N ARG A 23 2.07 -9.63 -2.08
CA ARG A 23 1.89 -10.75 -2.97
C ARG A 23 3.24 -11.36 -3.33
N LEU A 24 3.36 -12.67 -3.15
CA LEU A 24 4.55 -13.43 -3.53
C LEU A 24 4.26 -14.15 -4.84
N ASP A 25 5.03 -13.80 -5.87
CA ASP A 25 4.86 -14.34 -7.20
C ASP A 25 6.02 -15.28 -7.52
N PRO A 26 5.77 -16.58 -7.71
CA PRO A 26 6.83 -17.54 -8.00
C PRO A 26 7.34 -17.48 -9.45
N GLY A 27 6.74 -16.63 -10.29
CA GLY A 27 7.06 -16.60 -11.71
C GLY A 27 6.32 -17.73 -12.46
N PRO A 28 6.89 -18.28 -13.53
CA PRO A 28 6.19 -19.25 -14.37
C PRO A 28 6.06 -20.65 -13.72
N GLY A 29 6.75 -20.90 -12.61
CA GLY A 29 6.68 -22.17 -11.91
C GLY A 29 5.55 -22.22 -10.88
N ARG A 30 5.52 -23.31 -10.13
CA ARG A 30 4.57 -23.50 -9.04
C ARG A 30 5.14 -22.97 -7.73
N ILE A 31 4.26 -22.49 -6.85
CA ILE A 31 4.66 -22.04 -5.51
C ILE A 31 5.45 -23.14 -4.79
N ARG A 32 5.00 -24.39 -4.91
CA ARG A 32 5.60 -25.53 -4.21
C ARG A 32 7.07 -25.74 -4.58
N ASN A 33 7.46 -25.42 -5.81
CA ASN A 33 8.82 -25.62 -6.31
C ASN A 33 9.64 -24.34 -6.35
N ALA A 34 9.08 -23.23 -5.92
CA ALA A 34 9.76 -21.95 -6.05
C ALA A 34 10.90 -21.82 -5.06
N ARG A 35 12.03 -21.32 -5.54
CA ARG A 35 13.20 -20.97 -4.71
C ARG A 35 13.31 -19.46 -4.52
N SER A 36 12.54 -18.72 -5.26
CA SER A 36 12.48 -17.26 -5.15
C SER A 36 11.09 -16.79 -5.53
N PHE A 37 10.74 -15.61 -5.06
CA PHE A 37 9.48 -14.97 -5.37
C PHE A 37 9.74 -13.50 -5.71
N ASP A 38 9.05 -12.99 -6.71
CA ASP A 38 8.92 -11.56 -6.87
C ASP A 38 7.87 -11.06 -5.87
N VAL A 39 8.13 -9.91 -5.26
CA VAL A 39 7.22 -9.36 -4.27
C VAL A 39 6.56 -8.10 -4.80
N TRP A 40 5.25 -8.02 -4.60
CA TRP A 40 4.43 -6.90 -5.04
C TRP A 40 3.51 -6.48 -3.92
N GLU A 41 3.33 -5.19 -3.77
CA GLU A 41 2.27 -4.69 -2.91
C GLU A 41 0.96 -4.63 -3.70
N GLY A 42 -0.16 -4.83 -3.02
CA GLY A 42 -1.47 -4.81 -3.66
C GLY A 42 -2.60 -4.60 -2.68
N GLY A 43 -3.81 -4.60 -3.21
CA GLY A 43 -5.03 -4.36 -2.47
C GLY A 43 -5.87 -3.34 -3.21
N GLY A 44 -7.21 -3.51 -3.18
CA GLY A 44 -8.10 -2.67 -3.97
C GLY A 44 -7.95 -1.18 -3.68
N GLU A 45 -8.01 -0.81 -2.41
CA GLU A 45 -7.93 0.58 -1.98
C GLU A 45 -6.55 1.18 -2.27
N TYR A 46 -5.49 0.42 -2.01
CA TYR A 46 -4.14 0.84 -2.32
C TYR A 46 -3.92 1.01 -3.81
N ASN A 47 -4.43 0.07 -4.62
CA ASN A 47 -4.28 0.14 -6.07
C ASN A 47 -4.93 1.40 -6.64
N VAL A 48 -6.06 1.83 -6.10
CA VAL A 48 -6.68 3.10 -6.49
C VAL A 48 -5.79 4.29 -6.15
N ALA A 49 -5.25 4.33 -4.92
CA ALA A 49 -4.38 5.43 -4.50
C ALA A 49 -3.12 5.49 -5.37
N ARG A 50 -2.50 4.35 -5.64
CA ARG A 50 -1.32 4.26 -6.50
C ARG A 50 -1.63 4.71 -7.92
N GLY A 51 -2.75 4.26 -8.46
CA GLY A 51 -3.18 4.64 -9.81
C GLY A 51 -3.45 6.13 -9.94
N LEU A 52 -4.12 6.73 -8.97
CA LEU A 52 -4.35 8.17 -8.95
C LEU A 52 -3.04 8.95 -8.92
N ARG A 53 -2.06 8.48 -8.14
CA ARG A 53 -0.75 9.13 -8.09
C ARG A 53 0.02 8.96 -9.40
N LYS A 54 0.09 7.73 -9.91
CA LYS A 54 0.92 7.42 -11.09
C LYS A 54 0.33 7.98 -12.38
N CYS A 55 -0.99 7.92 -12.53
CA CYS A 55 -1.65 8.32 -13.78
C CYS A 55 -2.04 9.79 -13.81
N PHE A 56 -2.36 10.37 -12.67
CA PHE A 56 -2.89 11.73 -12.60
C PHE A 56 -2.06 12.68 -11.76
N GLY A 57 -0.99 12.19 -11.13
CA GLY A 57 -0.12 13.04 -10.32
C GLY A 57 -0.77 13.56 -9.04
N LEU A 58 -1.85 12.95 -8.60
CA LEU A 58 -2.55 13.38 -7.39
C LEU A 58 -1.76 12.99 -6.14
N ARG A 59 -1.93 13.77 -5.08
CA ARG A 59 -1.32 13.48 -3.78
C ARG A 59 -2.22 12.51 -3.05
N THR A 60 -1.74 11.28 -2.85
CA THR A 60 -2.54 10.21 -2.24
C THR A 60 -1.83 9.63 -1.02
N ALA A 61 -2.63 9.11 -0.09
CA ALA A 61 -2.14 8.42 1.09
C ALA A 61 -3.01 7.22 1.39
N ILE A 62 -2.42 6.25 2.08
CA ILE A 62 -3.14 5.04 2.53
C ILE A 62 -3.26 5.08 4.05
N VAL A 63 -4.45 4.74 4.54
CA VAL A 63 -4.71 4.57 5.96
C VAL A 63 -4.84 3.08 6.21
N THR A 64 -3.84 2.49 6.84
CA THR A 64 -3.80 1.05 7.09
C THR A 64 -2.90 0.74 8.27
N LYS A 65 -2.85 -0.52 8.65
CA LYS A 65 -2.04 -0.98 9.77
C LYS A 65 -1.14 -2.11 9.29
N LEU A 66 0.14 -2.02 9.60
CA LEU A 66 1.14 -3.01 9.22
C LEU A 66 1.77 -3.62 10.47
N ALA A 67 2.31 -4.83 10.33
CA ALA A 67 3.06 -5.47 11.40
C ALA A 67 4.41 -4.77 11.56
N GLU A 68 4.83 -4.56 12.80
CA GLU A 68 6.09 -3.90 13.11
C GLU A 68 7.23 -4.91 13.05
N ASN A 69 7.60 -5.29 11.83
CA ASN A 69 8.69 -6.22 11.53
C ASN A 69 9.26 -5.93 10.15
N ASP A 70 10.25 -6.69 9.73
CA ASP A 70 10.92 -6.46 8.45
C ASP A 70 9.98 -6.59 7.25
N VAL A 71 9.02 -7.51 7.31
CA VAL A 71 8.04 -7.68 6.24
C VAL A 71 7.12 -6.46 6.16
N GLY A 72 6.67 -5.94 7.30
CA GLY A 72 5.88 -4.72 7.35
C GLY A 72 6.64 -3.53 6.78
N GLN A 73 7.92 -3.42 7.09
CA GLN A 73 8.77 -2.35 6.54
C GLN A 73 8.98 -2.51 5.04
N LEU A 74 9.10 -3.72 4.54
CA LEU A 74 9.15 -3.97 3.11
C LEU A 74 7.88 -3.46 2.42
N VAL A 75 6.72 -3.74 3.00
CA VAL A 75 5.45 -3.24 2.46
C VAL A 75 5.43 -1.72 2.44
N GLU A 76 5.87 -1.07 3.50
CA GLU A 76 5.95 0.39 3.54
C GLU A 76 6.85 0.92 2.42
N ASP A 77 8.02 0.33 2.23
CA ASP A 77 8.93 0.77 1.16
C ASP A 77 8.29 0.63 -0.22
N LEU A 78 7.57 -0.45 -0.45
CA LEU A 78 6.86 -0.65 -1.72
C LEU A 78 5.75 0.38 -1.92
N ILE A 79 5.02 0.72 -0.86
CA ILE A 79 4.00 1.77 -0.91
C ILE A 79 4.63 3.11 -1.32
N LEU A 80 5.75 3.46 -0.70
CA LEU A 80 6.48 4.69 -1.01
C LEU A 80 6.98 4.70 -2.45
N GLN A 81 7.48 3.58 -2.94
CA GLN A 81 7.89 3.46 -4.34
C GLN A 81 6.71 3.67 -5.30
N GLY A 82 5.51 3.30 -4.88
CA GLY A 82 4.29 3.56 -5.63
C GLY A 82 3.85 5.02 -5.62
N GLY A 83 4.50 5.87 -4.82
CA GLY A 83 4.20 7.29 -4.73
C GLY A 83 3.08 7.63 -3.77
N VAL A 84 2.63 6.67 -2.96
CA VAL A 84 1.56 6.87 -1.98
C VAL A 84 2.19 7.19 -0.62
N SER A 85 1.65 8.19 0.08
CA SER A 85 2.17 8.59 1.39
C SER A 85 1.85 7.54 2.45
N THR A 86 2.82 7.31 3.33
CA THR A 86 2.69 6.39 4.46
C THR A 86 2.48 7.13 5.79
N GLU A 87 2.16 8.41 5.75
CA GLU A 87 2.02 9.26 6.93
C GLU A 87 0.98 8.73 7.92
N PHE A 88 -0.05 8.06 7.43
CA PHE A 88 -1.16 7.57 8.25
C PHE A 88 -1.08 6.07 8.55
N LEU A 89 0.09 5.47 8.39
CA LEU A 89 0.27 4.07 8.77
C LEU A 89 0.28 3.91 10.28
N SER A 90 -0.38 2.86 10.75
CA SER A 90 -0.29 2.41 12.13
C SER A 90 0.52 1.11 12.16
N TRP A 91 1.20 0.87 13.26
CA TRP A 91 2.05 -0.31 13.42
C TRP A 91 1.54 -1.19 14.55
N SER A 92 1.63 -2.49 14.37
CA SER A 92 1.19 -3.48 15.35
C SER A 92 2.36 -4.37 15.75
N ASN A 93 2.46 -4.69 17.04
CA ASN A 93 3.48 -5.60 17.57
C ASN A 93 3.16 -7.07 17.28
N PHE A 94 2.65 -7.35 16.12
CA PHE A 94 2.26 -8.69 15.72
C PHE A 94 3.48 -9.46 15.21
N ASP A 95 3.66 -10.70 15.71
CA ASP A 95 4.78 -11.58 15.34
C ASP A 95 4.47 -12.31 14.04
N GLY A 96 4.56 -11.64 12.92
CA GLY A 96 4.31 -12.26 11.63
C GLY A 96 3.52 -11.35 10.72
N VAL A 97 2.80 -11.94 9.79
CA VAL A 97 1.96 -11.22 8.84
C VAL A 97 0.54 -11.71 8.94
N GLY A 98 -0.40 -10.83 8.62
CA GLY A 98 -1.80 -11.20 8.55
C GLY A 98 -2.04 -12.18 7.40
N ARG A 99 -3.18 -12.86 7.44
CA ARG A 99 -3.62 -13.77 6.38
C ARG A 99 -4.93 -13.27 5.80
N ASP A 100 -5.02 -13.35 4.53
CA ASP A 100 -6.26 -13.05 3.81
C ASP A 100 -7.03 -14.30 3.47
#